data_d9e3b78c07d89dc2a68e77d849b60d12
#
_entry.id   d9e3b78c07d89dc2a68e77d849b60d12
#
_cell.length_a   1.000
_cell.length_b   1.000
_cell.length_c   1.000
_cell.angle_alpha   90.00
_cell.angle_beta   90.00
_cell.angle_gamma   90.00
#
_symmetry.space_group_name_H-M   'P 1'
#
loop_
_entity.id
_entity.type
_entity.pdbx_description
1 polymer ?
#
loop_
_entity_poly.entity_id
_entity_poly.type
_entity_poly.pdbx_seq_one_letter_code
_entity_poly.pdbx_strand_id
1 'polypeptide(L)'
;MNIILLGCPGAGKGTQAKLIEKKYGIPQISTGDILREEVKKETKLGKEVKKYMDKGELVPDEVVIKIVEKRLKECKKGFILDGFPRTIIQATELDKILSKIGRRIDAVINIDVGEDEVIRRLAYRRSCRKCGAVYNLIYNPPKNNEVCDFCNEPLYQRDDDREEVVKRRFTVYKRTTEPLIDFYRKKGVLYTVNGERKVEEVFSEIAKILDNLSNLFPSLSQGASARGH
;
A
#
# COMPACT_ATOMS: atom_id res chain seq x y z
N MET A 1 -15.86 2.46 3.32
CA MET A 1 -15.24 2.37 1.97
C MET A 1 -14.07 1.42 2.02
N ASN A 2 -13.95 0.51 1.04
CA ASN A 2 -12.92 -0.53 0.97
C ASN A 2 -12.08 -0.30 -0.28
N ILE A 3 -10.82 0.09 -0.11
CA ILE A 3 -9.95 0.58 -1.18
C ILE A 3 -8.75 -0.35 -1.33
N ILE A 4 -8.34 -0.59 -2.58
CA ILE A 4 -7.06 -1.20 -2.91
C ILE A 4 -6.18 -0.16 -3.59
N LEU A 5 -4.92 -0.07 -3.20
CA LEU A 5 -3.90 0.68 -3.91
C LEU A 5 -3.02 -0.29 -4.71
N LEU A 6 -3.07 -0.19 -6.03
CA LEU A 6 -2.18 -0.87 -6.96
C LEU A 6 -1.09 0.07 -7.45
N GLY A 7 -0.05 -0.49 -8.00
CA GLY A 7 1.10 0.21 -8.59
C GLY A 7 2.39 -0.50 -8.23
N CYS A 8 3.44 -0.24 -9.01
CA CYS A 8 4.75 -0.85 -8.84
C CYS A 8 5.41 -0.49 -7.49
N PRO A 9 6.44 -1.22 -7.05
CA PRO A 9 7.27 -0.82 -5.91
C PRO A 9 7.77 0.63 -6.13
N GLY A 10 7.65 1.50 -5.15
CA GLY A 10 8.07 2.90 -5.30
C GLY A 10 7.04 3.86 -5.89
N ALA A 11 5.88 3.40 -6.36
CA ALA A 11 4.83 4.25 -6.95
C ALA A 11 4.21 5.28 -5.98
N GLY A 12 4.47 5.20 -4.67
CA GLY A 12 3.91 6.13 -3.69
C GLY A 12 2.65 5.63 -2.98
N LYS A 13 2.27 4.36 -3.13
CA LYS A 13 1.09 3.76 -2.48
C LYS A 13 0.97 4.07 -0.99
N GLY A 14 2.02 3.81 -0.22
CA GLY A 14 2.03 4.05 1.23
C GLY A 14 1.88 5.53 1.61
N THR A 15 2.41 6.44 0.79
CA THR A 15 2.24 7.88 0.98
C THR A 15 0.77 8.27 0.77
N GLN A 16 0.17 7.83 -0.33
CA GLN A 16 -1.22 8.09 -0.64
C GLN A 16 -2.16 7.43 0.36
N ALA A 17 -1.85 6.20 0.80
CA ALA A 17 -2.64 5.50 1.83
C ALA A 17 -2.75 6.32 3.13
N LYS A 18 -1.66 6.91 3.61
CA LYS A 18 -1.65 7.77 4.80
C LYS A 18 -2.49 9.04 4.63
N LEU A 19 -2.47 9.65 3.44
CA LEU A 19 -3.29 10.82 3.13
C LEU A 19 -4.77 10.46 3.06
N ILE A 20 -5.11 9.31 2.46
CA ILE A 20 -6.48 8.78 2.41
C ILE A 20 -6.96 8.46 3.84
N GLU A 21 -6.15 7.75 4.64
CA GLU A 21 -6.46 7.45 6.04
C GLU A 21 -6.75 8.71 6.84
N LYS A 22 -5.92 9.74 6.70
CA LYS A 22 -6.08 11.02 7.38
C LYS A 22 -7.37 11.74 6.96
N LYS A 23 -7.74 11.72 5.67
CA LYS A 23 -8.92 12.42 5.16
C LYS A 23 -10.22 11.68 5.47
N TYR A 24 -10.23 10.34 5.29
CA TYR A 24 -11.47 9.55 5.34
C TYR A 24 -11.64 8.74 6.63
N GLY A 25 -10.64 8.69 7.51
CA GLY A 25 -10.70 7.96 8.78
C GLY A 25 -10.80 6.44 8.62
N ILE A 26 -10.37 5.89 7.49
CA ILE A 26 -10.34 4.44 7.23
C ILE A 26 -8.90 3.91 7.38
N PRO A 27 -8.68 2.80 8.10
CA PRO A 27 -7.33 2.33 8.42
C PRO A 27 -6.61 1.74 7.21
N GLN A 28 -5.29 1.97 7.14
CA GLN A 28 -4.39 1.32 6.20
C GLN A 28 -4.00 -0.08 6.71
N ILE A 29 -4.08 -1.08 5.85
CA ILE A 29 -3.49 -2.42 6.02
C ILE A 29 -2.33 -2.54 5.03
N SER A 30 -1.12 -2.26 5.49
CA SER A 30 0.11 -2.41 4.69
C SER A 30 0.73 -3.78 4.96
N THR A 31 0.60 -4.71 4.01
CA THR A 31 1.22 -6.04 4.15
C THR A 31 2.73 -5.97 4.23
N GLY A 32 3.35 -5.05 3.49
CA GLY A 32 4.79 -4.85 3.54
C GLY A 32 5.28 -4.39 4.92
N ASP A 33 4.53 -3.50 5.59
CA ASP A 33 4.92 -3.01 6.92
C ASP A 33 4.70 -4.08 7.98
N ILE A 34 3.60 -4.85 7.90
CA ILE A 34 3.34 -5.97 8.80
C ILE A 34 4.47 -7.00 8.71
N LEU A 35 4.86 -7.39 7.49
CA LEU A 35 5.94 -8.37 7.30
C LEU A 35 7.29 -7.83 7.79
N ARG A 36 7.61 -6.55 7.56
CA ARG A 36 8.83 -5.92 8.10
C ARG A 36 8.84 -5.87 9.62
N GLU A 37 7.70 -5.67 10.25
CA GLU A 37 7.60 -5.69 11.71
C GLU A 37 7.83 -7.10 12.27
N GLU A 38 7.28 -8.14 11.61
CA GLU A 38 7.56 -9.54 11.97
C GLU A 38 9.05 -9.88 11.84
N VAL A 39 9.71 -9.42 10.77
CA VAL A 39 11.16 -9.58 10.58
C VAL A 39 11.94 -8.87 11.69
N LYS A 40 11.55 -7.63 12.02
CA LYS A 40 12.20 -6.84 13.08
C LYS A 40 12.06 -7.51 14.47
N LYS A 41 10.91 -8.11 14.74
CA LYS A 41 10.64 -8.83 15.99
C LYS A 41 11.23 -10.25 16.01
N GLU A 42 11.90 -10.68 14.94
CA GLU A 42 12.48 -12.01 14.77
C GLU A 42 11.50 -13.17 15.08
N THR A 43 10.23 -12.96 14.84
CA THR A 43 9.21 -14.01 15.01
C THR A 43 9.49 -15.20 14.08
N LYS A 44 8.86 -16.35 14.36
CA LYS A 44 8.96 -17.51 13.46
C LYS A 44 8.55 -17.12 12.03
N LEU A 45 7.46 -16.39 11.90
CA LEU A 45 7.00 -15.85 10.61
C LEU A 45 8.03 -14.90 10.01
N GLY A 46 8.57 -13.97 10.80
CA GLY A 46 9.56 -13.00 10.34
C GLY A 46 10.82 -13.66 9.76
N LYS A 47 11.34 -14.69 10.42
CA LYS A 47 12.49 -15.48 9.94
C LYS A 47 12.17 -16.21 8.62
N GLU A 48 10.94 -16.70 8.47
CA GLU A 48 10.51 -17.38 7.26
C GLU A 48 10.36 -16.42 6.08
N VAL A 49 9.70 -15.27 6.28
CA VAL A 49 9.40 -14.33 5.19
C VAL A 49 10.59 -13.49 4.76
N LYS A 50 11.58 -13.30 5.65
CA LYS A 50 12.79 -12.51 5.38
C LYS A 50 13.52 -12.98 4.12
N LYS A 51 13.63 -14.29 3.91
CA LYS A 51 14.31 -14.88 2.73
C LYS A 51 13.69 -14.49 1.38
N TYR A 52 12.36 -14.26 1.35
CA TYR A 52 11.67 -13.78 0.15
C TYR A 52 11.86 -12.28 -0.02
N MET A 53 11.71 -11.52 1.07
CA MET A 53 11.83 -10.06 1.04
C MET A 53 13.23 -9.60 0.63
N ASP A 54 14.28 -10.23 1.15
CA ASP A 54 15.68 -9.92 0.83
C ASP A 54 16.01 -10.17 -0.66
N LYS A 55 15.30 -11.11 -1.29
CA LYS A 55 15.43 -11.44 -2.72
C LYS A 55 14.51 -10.62 -3.62
N GLY A 56 13.61 -9.80 -3.04
CA GLY A 56 12.59 -9.06 -3.80
C GLY A 56 11.49 -9.94 -4.38
N GLU A 57 11.30 -11.13 -3.82
CA GLU A 57 10.27 -12.11 -4.20
C GLU A 57 8.98 -11.89 -3.38
N LEU A 58 7.87 -12.46 -3.84
CA LEU A 58 6.64 -12.46 -3.07
C LEU A 58 6.70 -13.54 -1.99
N VAL A 59 6.21 -13.19 -0.81
CA VAL A 59 5.89 -14.15 0.24
C VAL A 59 4.74 -15.04 -0.25
N PRO A 60 4.72 -16.35 0.07
CA PRO A 60 3.67 -17.26 -0.37
C PRO A 60 2.26 -16.71 -0.12
N ASP A 61 1.36 -16.87 -1.10
CA ASP A 61 0.01 -16.30 -1.09
C ASP A 61 -0.77 -16.66 0.17
N GLU A 62 -0.71 -17.91 0.61
CA GLU A 62 -1.41 -18.41 1.78
C GLU A 62 -1.03 -17.68 3.08
N VAL A 63 0.24 -17.29 3.21
CA VAL A 63 0.75 -16.57 4.37
C VAL A 63 0.18 -15.16 4.39
N VAL A 64 0.25 -14.47 3.25
CA VAL A 64 -0.22 -13.08 3.13
C VAL A 64 -1.74 -13.01 3.27
N ILE A 65 -2.48 -13.95 2.67
CA ILE A 65 -3.95 -14.04 2.77
C ILE A 65 -4.38 -14.17 4.23
N LYS A 66 -3.75 -15.05 5.02
CA LYS A 66 -4.06 -15.22 6.45
C LYS A 66 -3.84 -13.95 7.26
N ILE A 67 -2.76 -13.22 6.97
CA ILE A 67 -2.46 -11.94 7.63
C ILE A 67 -3.56 -10.92 7.32
N VAL A 68 -3.92 -10.78 6.05
CA VAL A 68 -4.94 -9.83 5.59
C VAL A 68 -6.31 -10.20 6.16
N GLU A 69 -6.72 -11.47 6.10
CA GLU A 69 -8.00 -11.92 6.66
C GLU A 69 -8.14 -11.57 8.15
N LYS A 70 -7.08 -11.78 8.94
CA LYS A 70 -7.06 -11.39 10.35
C LYS A 70 -7.29 -9.90 10.53
N ARG A 71 -6.58 -9.07 9.75
CA ARG A 71 -6.70 -7.60 9.84
C ARG A 71 -8.06 -7.08 9.37
N LEU A 72 -8.64 -7.67 8.33
CA LEU A 72 -9.96 -7.29 7.84
C LEU A 72 -11.07 -7.46 8.89
N LYS A 73 -10.96 -8.47 9.76
CA LYS A 73 -11.90 -8.70 10.87
C LYS A 73 -11.87 -7.58 11.91
N GLU A 74 -10.73 -6.89 12.04
CA GLU A 74 -10.55 -5.77 12.98
C GLU A 74 -11.10 -4.43 12.41
N CYS A 75 -11.28 -4.33 11.08
CA CYS A 75 -11.67 -3.11 10.39
C CYS A 75 -13.20 -2.98 10.27
N LYS A 76 -13.84 -2.24 11.17
CA LYS A 76 -15.32 -2.07 11.18
C LYS A 76 -15.83 -1.07 10.12
N LYS A 77 -15.10 0.02 9.84
CA LYS A 77 -15.56 1.15 9.03
C LYS A 77 -15.09 1.15 7.57
N GLY A 78 -14.30 0.15 7.15
CA GLY A 78 -13.64 0.08 5.85
C GLY A 78 -12.15 -0.08 6.02
N PHE A 79 -11.40 -0.10 4.90
CA PHE A 79 -9.96 -0.31 4.90
C PHE A 79 -9.31 0.20 3.62
N ILE A 80 -8.00 0.42 3.69
CA ILE A 80 -7.12 0.65 2.55
C ILE A 80 -6.12 -0.51 2.51
N LEU A 81 -6.13 -1.32 1.46
CA LEU A 81 -5.13 -2.36 1.25
C LEU A 81 -3.94 -1.77 0.48
N ASP A 82 -2.76 -1.83 1.08
CA ASP A 82 -1.49 -1.41 0.48
C ASP A 82 -0.54 -2.62 0.37
N GLY A 83 -0.18 -2.95 -0.86
CA GLY A 83 0.68 -4.09 -1.16
C GLY A 83 -0.02 -5.44 -1.15
N PHE A 84 -1.35 -5.47 -1.19
CA PHE A 84 -2.21 -6.62 -1.36
C PHE A 84 -3.49 -6.21 -2.10
N PRO A 85 -4.02 -7.04 -3.03
CA PRO A 85 -3.40 -8.27 -3.55
C PRO A 85 -2.21 -7.99 -4.47
N ARG A 86 -1.35 -8.99 -4.67
CA ARG A 86 -0.23 -8.96 -5.63
C ARG A 86 -0.31 -10.08 -6.66
N THR A 87 -1.25 -10.98 -6.54
CA THR A 87 -1.51 -12.07 -7.49
C THR A 87 -3.01 -12.21 -7.73
N ILE A 88 -3.40 -12.83 -8.84
CA ILE A 88 -4.81 -13.14 -9.14
C ILE A 88 -5.39 -14.08 -8.08
N ILE A 89 -4.58 -15.00 -7.56
CA ILE A 89 -4.99 -15.91 -6.47
C ILE A 89 -5.37 -15.10 -5.23
N GLN A 90 -4.53 -14.17 -4.81
CA GLN A 90 -4.82 -13.29 -3.68
C GLN A 90 -6.09 -12.46 -3.91
N ALA A 91 -6.28 -11.91 -5.12
CA ALA A 91 -7.46 -11.12 -5.45
C ALA A 91 -8.75 -11.95 -5.39
N THR A 92 -8.70 -13.18 -5.89
CA THR A 92 -9.84 -14.10 -5.87
C THR A 92 -10.20 -14.52 -4.43
N GLU A 93 -9.18 -14.83 -3.61
CA GLU A 93 -9.41 -15.16 -2.20
C GLU A 93 -9.92 -13.95 -1.41
N LEU A 94 -9.43 -12.74 -1.70
CA LEU A 94 -9.95 -11.51 -1.10
C LEU A 94 -11.45 -11.33 -1.38
N ASP A 95 -11.89 -11.56 -2.61
CA ASP A 95 -13.32 -11.50 -2.95
C ASP A 95 -14.15 -12.47 -2.12
N LYS A 96 -13.67 -13.71 -1.96
CA LYS A 96 -14.35 -14.72 -1.14
C LYS A 96 -14.42 -14.30 0.34
N ILE A 97 -13.32 -13.80 0.88
CA ILE A 97 -13.26 -13.30 2.27
C ILE A 97 -14.26 -12.16 2.48
N LEU A 98 -14.26 -11.19 1.57
CA LEU A 98 -15.15 -10.03 1.68
C LEU A 98 -16.61 -10.42 1.52
N SER A 99 -16.95 -11.32 0.59
CA SER A 99 -18.29 -11.83 0.41
C SER A 99 -18.85 -12.50 1.67
N LYS A 100 -18.03 -13.29 2.39
CA LYS A 100 -18.42 -13.93 3.65
C LYS A 100 -18.80 -12.94 4.76
N ILE A 101 -18.28 -11.73 4.71
CA ILE A 101 -18.55 -10.68 5.70
C ILE A 101 -19.47 -9.57 5.14
N GLY A 102 -20.13 -9.82 4.00
CA GLY A 102 -21.08 -8.88 3.40
C GLY A 102 -20.42 -7.60 2.86
N ARG A 103 -19.15 -7.66 2.45
CA ARG A 103 -18.38 -6.51 1.93
C ARG A 103 -17.94 -6.75 0.50
N ARG A 104 -17.54 -5.66 -0.16
CA ARG A 104 -16.94 -5.66 -1.49
C ARG A 104 -15.84 -4.61 -1.57
N ILE A 105 -15.04 -4.64 -2.61
CA ILE A 105 -14.13 -3.55 -2.98
C ILE A 105 -14.93 -2.46 -3.67
N ASP A 106 -14.78 -1.23 -3.20
CA ASP A 106 -15.48 -0.06 -3.73
C ASP A 106 -14.63 0.66 -4.79
N ALA A 107 -13.30 0.69 -4.60
CA ALA A 107 -12.37 1.29 -5.54
C ALA A 107 -11.01 0.60 -5.53
N VAL A 108 -10.40 0.50 -6.69
CA VAL A 108 -9.01 0.11 -6.88
C VAL A 108 -8.29 1.25 -7.58
N ILE A 109 -7.37 1.89 -6.88
CA ILE A 109 -6.59 3.01 -7.38
C ILE A 109 -5.24 2.49 -7.85
N ASN A 110 -5.03 2.48 -9.16
CA ASN A 110 -3.73 2.18 -9.76
C ASN A 110 -2.91 3.47 -9.87
N ILE A 111 -1.82 3.54 -9.12
CA ILE A 111 -0.86 4.66 -9.18
C ILE A 111 0.20 4.26 -10.19
N ASP A 112 0.07 4.83 -11.39
CA ASP A 112 0.92 4.50 -12.53
C ASP A 112 2.19 5.33 -12.53
N VAL A 113 3.35 4.65 -12.60
CA VAL A 113 4.70 5.25 -12.57
C VAL A 113 5.63 4.43 -13.43
N GLY A 114 6.39 5.10 -14.28
CA GLY A 114 7.39 4.46 -15.15
C GLY A 114 8.56 3.84 -14.38
N GLU A 115 9.23 2.89 -15.02
CA GLU A 115 10.32 2.10 -14.40
C GLU A 115 11.49 2.98 -13.93
N ASP A 116 11.94 3.91 -14.77
CA ASP A 116 13.08 4.79 -14.46
C ASP A 116 12.80 5.65 -13.21
N GLU A 117 11.59 6.19 -13.13
CA GLU A 117 11.18 6.99 -11.98
C GLU A 117 11.05 6.12 -10.71
N VAL A 118 10.61 4.88 -10.84
CA VAL A 118 10.58 3.91 -9.72
C VAL A 118 11.98 3.64 -9.18
N ILE A 119 12.92 3.35 -10.06
CA ILE A 119 14.33 3.08 -9.69
C ILE A 119 14.88 4.31 -8.96
N ARG A 120 14.68 5.50 -9.52
CA ARG A 120 15.11 6.77 -8.92
C ARG A 120 14.49 6.97 -7.52
N ARG A 121 13.16 6.79 -7.37
CA ARG A 121 12.48 6.94 -6.08
C ARG A 121 13.00 6.00 -5.01
N LEU A 122 13.23 4.74 -5.37
CA LEU A 122 13.68 3.73 -4.41
C LEU A 122 15.15 3.91 -4.00
N ALA A 123 16.02 4.36 -4.91
CA ALA A 123 17.41 4.68 -4.61
C ALA A 123 17.54 5.77 -3.52
N TYR A 124 16.67 6.77 -3.58
CA TYR A 124 16.67 7.91 -2.65
C TYR A 124 15.68 7.75 -1.48
N ARG A 125 15.03 6.60 -1.36
CA ARG A 125 14.12 6.34 -0.23
C ARG A 125 14.91 6.13 1.06
N ARG A 126 14.40 6.74 2.14
CA ARG A 126 14.87 6.53 3.51
C ARG A 126 13.67 6.19 4.40
N SER A 127 13.91 5.37 5.41
CA SER A 127 12.86 4.92 6.32
C SER A 127 13.31 5.02 7.76
N CYS A 128 12.40 5.27 8.67
CA CYS A 128 12.64 5.27 10.10
C CYS A 128 12.29 3.90 10.69
N ARG A 129 13.23 3.28 11.42
CA ARG A 129 12.99 1.98 12.06
C ARG A 129 12.00 2.06 13.23
N LYS A 130 11.89 3.23 13.89
CA LYS A 130 11.08 3.40 15.11
C LYS A 130 9.62 3.69 14.78
N CYS A 131 9.33 4.71 13.97
CA CYS A 131 7.96 5.17 13.69
C CYS A 131 7.44 4.80 12.30
N GLY A 132 8.25 4.16 11.44
CA GLY A 132 7.84 3.78 10.08
C GLY A 132 7.68 4.94 9.11
N ALA A 133 8.14 6.16 9.47
CA ALA A 133 8.13 7.30 8.55
C ALA A 133 9.00 7.01 7.32
N VAL A 134 8.53 7.46 6.16
CA VAL A 134 9.21 7.27 4.88
C VAL A 134 9.48 8.64 4.27
N TYR A 135 10.72 8.83 3.86
CA TYR A 135 11.23 10.03 3.20
C TYR A 135 11.79 9.69 1.83
N ASN A 136 11.94 10.69 1.01
CA ASN A 136 12.70 10.63 -0.23
C ASN A 136 13.63 11.83 -0.26
N LEU A 137 14.94 11.59 -0.40
CA LEU A 137 15.95 12.65 -0.33
C LEU A 137 15.84 13.72 -1.44
N ILE A 138 15.08 13.41 -2.52
CA ILE A 138 14.83 14.35 -3.62
C ILE A 138 13.46 15.04 -3.48
N TYR A 139 12.39 14.25 -3.25
CA TYR A 139 11.01 14.74 -3.34
C TYR A 139 10.40 15.17 -2.01
N ASN A 140 10.85 14.57 -0.91
CA ASN A 140 10.40 14.86 0.45
C ASN A 140 11.52 14.55 1.44
N PRO A 141 12.61 15.39 1.44
CA PRO A 141 13.73 15.17 2.33
C PRO A 141 13.34 15.43 3.78
N PRO A 142 13.99 14.76 4.75
CA PRO A 142 13.89 15.14 6.15
C PRO A 142 14.51 16.51 6.37
N LYS A 143 14.11 17.21 7.42
CA LYS A 143 14.66 18.53 7.79
C LYS A 143 16.16 18.45 8.09
N ASN A 144 16.59 17.35 8.73
CA ASN A 144 17.99 16.99 8.97
C ASN A 144 18.30 15.71 8.24
N ASN A 145 19.28 15.71 7.36
CA ASN A 145 19.51 14.68 6.32
C ASN A 145 19.66 13.23 6.77
N GLU A 146 19.75 12.90 8.04
CA GLU A 146 19.94 11.51 8.49
C GLU A 146 19.01 11.12 9.62
N VAL A 147 18.11 12.03 10.03
CA VAL A 147 17.30 11.86 11.23
C VAL A 147 15.81 12.03 10.92
N CYS A 148 14.99 11.22 11.57
CA CYS A 148 13.54 11.26 11.42
C CYS A 148 12.95 12.52 12.08
N ASP A 149 12.18 13.32 11.35
CA ASP A 149 11.53 14.55 11.86
C ASP A 149 10.52 14.29 12.98
N PHE A 150 10.01 13.06 13.12
CA PHE A 150 8.98 12.72 14.10
C PHE A 150 9.53 12.14 15.41
N CYS A 151 10.66 11.44 15.37
CA CYS A 151 11.16 10.73 16.55
C CYS A 151 12.68 10.76 16.72
N ASN A 152 13.37 11.57 15.92
CA ASN A 152 14.84 11.79 15.94
C ASN A 152 15.68 10.50 15.81
N GLU A 153 15.09 9.39 15.36
CA GLU A 153 15.80 8.13 15.09
C GLU A 153 16.58 8.26 13.77
N PRO A 154 17.79 7.69 13.66
CA PRO A 154 18.49 7.63 12.40
C PRO A 154 17.66 6.99 11.28
N LEU A 155 17.73 7.58 10.09
CA LEU A 155 17.10 7.05 8.89
C LEU A 155 18.01 5.99 8.25
N TYR A 156 17.41 5.01 7.59
CA TYR A 156 18.15 3.96 6.89
C TYR A 156 17.54 3.70 5.51
N GLN A 157 18.34 3.20 4.60
CA GLN A 157 17.88 2.61 3.35
C GLN A 157 17.43 1.17 3.62
N ARG A 158 16.30 0.76 3.09
CA ARG A 158 15.81 -0.61 3.24
C ARG A 158 16.69 -1.57 2.43
N ASP A 159 16.85 -2.80 2.90
CA ASP A 159 17.61 -3.82 2.19
C ASP A 159 17.00 -4.16 0.83
N ASP A 160 15.67 -4.09 0.73
CA ASP A 160 14.91 -4.30 -0.50
C ASP A 160 14.88 -3.09 -1.46
N ASP A 161 15.64 -2.02 -1.17
CA ASP A 161 15.83 -0.86 -2.04
C ASP A 161 17.21 -0.82 -2.73
N ARG A 162 18.02 -1.88 -2.60
CA ARG A 162 19.22 -2.05 -3.40
C ARG A 162 18.84 -2.23 -4.87
N GLU A 163 19.63 -1.66 -5.77
CA GLU A 163 19.31 -1.60 -7.20
C GLU A 163 18.96 -2.96 -7.82
N GLU A 164 19.74 -3.98 -7.53
CA GLU A 164 19.53 -5.35 -8.01
C GLU A 164 18.18 -5.93 -7.51
N VAL A 165 17.83 -5.65 -6.24
CA VAL A 165 16.57 -6.09 -5.64
C VAL A 165 15.39 -5.32 -6.23
N VAL A 166 15.57 -4.02 -6.45
CA VAL A 166 14.55 -3.15 -7.09
C VAL A 166 14.22 -3.66 -8.49
N LYS A 167 15.22 -3.95 -9.33
CA LYS A 167 15.02 -4.51 -10.68
C LYS A 167 14.24 -5.83 -10.62
N ARG A 168 14.60 -6.70 -9.67
CA ARG A 168 13.89 -7.96 -9.46
C ARG A 168 12.44 -7.75 -9.01
N ARG A 169 12.20 -6.85 -8.06
CA ARG A 169 10.84 -6.50 -7.60
C ARG A 169 9.99 -5.95 -8.73
N PHE A 170 10.56 -5.18 -9.63
CA PHE A 170 9.86 -4.66 -10.79
C PHE A 170 9.49 -5.77 -11.79
N THR A 171 10.42 -6.69 -12.07
CA THR A 171 10.16 -7.87 -12.89
C THR A 171 9.04 -8.75 -12.28
N VAL A 172 9.10 -8.98 -10.97
CA VAL A 172 8.06 -9.73 -10.25
C VAL A 172 6.72 -8.99 -10.34
N TYR A 173 6.71 -7.67 -10.14
CA TYR A 173 5.49 -6.85 -10.28
C TYR A 173 4.86 -7.01 -11.67
N LYS A 174 5.61 -6.85 -12.73
CA LYS A 174 5.10 -6.99 -14.11
C LYS A 174 4.48 -8.36 -14.35
N ARG A 175 5.14 -9.41 -13.87
CA ARG A 175 4.65 -10.78 -14.08
C ARG A 175 3.42 -11.14 -13.26
N THR A 176 3.30 -10.68 -12.02
CA THR A 176 2.32 -11.19 -11.07
C THR A 176 1.26 -10.18 -10.65
N THR A 177 1.61 -8.89 -10.58
CA THR A 177 0.74 -7.85 -10.02
C THR A 177 0.11 -6.97 -11.10
N GLU A 178 0.85 -6.63 -12.13
CA GLU A 178 0.32 -5.85 -13.25
C GLU A 178 -0.95 -6.47 -13.90
N PRO A 179 -1.08 -7.82 -14.04
CA PRO A 179 -2.31 -8.45 -14.52
C PRO A 179 -3.57 -8.14 -13.70
N LEU A 180 -3.41 -7.69 -12.44
CA LEU A 180 -4.53 -7.24 -11.62
C LEU A 180 -5.21 -5.97 -12.17
N ILE A 181 -4.50 -5.17 -12.94
CA ILE A 181 -5.06 -3.98 -13.60
C ILE A 181 -6.23 -4.40 -14.49
N ASP A 182 -6.03 -5.39 -15.34
CA ASP A 182 -7.08 -5.91 -16.22
C ASP A 182 -8.17 -6.66 -15.44
N PHE A 183 -7.79 -7.39 -14.39
CA PHE A 183 -8.74 -8.08 -13.53
C PHE A 183 -9.74 -7.09 -12.89
N TYR A 184 -9.25 -5.99 -12.32
CA TYR A 184 -10.12 -4.99 -11.70
C TYR A 184 -10.78 -4.03 -12.70
N ARG A 185 -10.18 -3.82 -13.88
CA ARG A 185 -10.83 -3.10 -14.99
C ARG A 185 -12.10 -3.83 -15.44
N LYS A 186 -12.03 -5.15 -15.62
CA LYS A 186 -13.19 -5.99 -15.98
C LYS A 186 -14.29 -5.97 -14.90
N LYS A 187 -13.93 -5.72 -13.65
CA LYS A 187 -14.90 -5.54 -12.55
C LYS A 187 -15.51 -4.13 -12.46
N GLY A 188 -15.05 -3.19 -13.26
CA GLY A 188 -15.56 -1.82 -13.26
C GLY A 188 -15.22 -0.98 -12.03
N VAL A 189 -14.20 -1.38 -11.26
CA VAL A 189 -13.80 -0.70 -10.00
C VAL A 189 -12.40 -0.09 -10.07
N LEU A 190 -11.74 -0.12 -11.24
CA LEU A 190 -10.38 0.37 -11.43
C LEU A 190 -10.37 1.85 -11.83
N TYR A 191 -9.54 2.64 -11.17
CA TYR A 191 -9.21 4.02 -11.49
C TYR A 191 -7.69 4.16 -11.59
N THR A 192 -7.18 4.76 -12.66
CA THR A 192 -5.73 4.97 -12.84
C THR A 192 -5.40 6.44 -12.69
N VAL A 193 -4.37 6.74 -11.90
CA VAL A 193 -3.86 8.09 -11.67
C VAL A 193 -2.37 8.15 -12.04
N ASN A 194 -1.93 9.26 -12.61
CA ASN A 194 -0.52 9.48 -12.91
C ASN A 194 0.26 9.76 -11.60
N GLY A 195 1.05 8.78 -11.17
CA GLY A 195 1.84 8.84 -9.94
C GLY A 195 3.16 9.61 -10.06
N GLU A 196 3.52 10.13 -11.24
CA GLU A 196 4.76 10.90 -11.43
C GLU A 196 4.63 12.36 -11.02
N ARG A 197 3.41 12.83 -10.83
CA ARG A 197 3.12 14.19 -10.35
C ARG A 197 3.46 14.36 -8.86
N LYS A 198 3.37 15.61 -8.36
CA LYS A 198 3.56 15.92 -6.96
C LYS A 198 2.56 15.15 -6.09
N VAL A 199 2.98 14.79 -4.88
CA VAL A 199 2.18 13.98 -3.94
C VAL A 199 0.78 14.55 -3.73
N GLU A 200 0.67 15.88 -3.59
CA GLU A 200 -0.58 16.59 -3.35
C GLU A 200 -1.51 16.57 -4.57
N GLU A 201 -0.96 16.62 -5.77
CA GLU A 201 -1.73 16.55 -7.02
C GLU A 201 -2.30 15.15 -7.22
N VAL A 202 -1.48 14.12 -7.00
CA VAL A 202 -1.92 12.72 -7.04
C VAL A 202 -3.02 12.49 -6.00
N PHE A 203 -2.82 12.98 -4.77
CA PHE A 203 -3.82 12.88 -3.73
C PHE A 203 -5.13 13.61 -4.08
N SER A 204 -5.04 14.81 -4.65
CA SER A 204 -6.22 15.58 -5.08
C SER A 204 -7.06 14.81 -6.10
N GLU A 205 -6.41 14.14 -7.07
CA GLU A 205 -7.11 13.31 -8.05
C GLU A 205 -7.75 12.07 -7.41
N ILE A 206 -7.01 11.37 -6.56
CA ILE A 206 -7.56 10.24 -5.79
C ILE A 206 -8.76 10.68 -4.95
N ALA A 207 -8.65 11.81 -4.27
CA ALA A 207 -9.72 12.33 -3.44
C ALA A 207 -10.98 12.65 -4.25
N LYS A 208 -10.86 13.25 -5.44
CA LYS A 208 -12.00 13.48 -6.34
C LYS A 208 -12.70 12.18 -6.72
N ILE A 209 -11.95 11.12 -7.02
CA ILE A 209 -12.51 9.80 -7.33
C ILE A 209 -13.29 9.25 -6.14
N LEU A 210 -12.70 9.30 -4.94
CA LEU A 210 -13.31 8.75 -3.74
C LEU A 210 -14.52 9.57 -3.24
N ASP A 211 -14.47 10.90 -3.36
CA ASP A 211 -15.58 11.80 -3.02
C ASP A 211 -16.77 11.56 -3.97
N ASN A 212 -16.54 11.39 -5.27
CA ASN A 212 -17.59 11.05 -6.23
C ASN A 212 -18.24 9.70 -5.90
N LEU A 213 -17.46 8.68 -5.53
CA LEU A 213 -17.99 7.37 -5.12
C LEU A 213 -18.83 7.48 -3.83
N SER A 214 -18.40 8.29 -2.87
CA SER A 214 -19.15 8.53 -1.63
C SER A 214 -20.48 9.22 -1.89
N ASN A 215 -20.53 10.14 -2.84
CA ASN A 215 -21.76 10.83 -3.24
C ASN A 215 -22.74 9.91 -3.98
N LEU A 216 -22.23 9.02 -4.84
CA LEU A 216 -23.05 8.04 -5.56
C LEU A 216 -23.59 6.92 -4.65
N PHE A 217 -22.86 6.61 -3.57
CA PHE A 217 -23.19 5.56 -2.61
C PHE A 217 -23.11 6.09 -1.17
N PRO A 218 -24.13 6.85 -0.67
CA PRO A 218 -24.09 7.46 0.66
C PRO A 218 -23.86 6.48 1.82
N SER A 219 -24.19 5.20 1.63
CA SER A 219 -23.90 4.12 2.58
C SER A 219 -22.39 3.93 2.84
N LEU A 220 -21.51 4.39 1.94
CA LEU A 220 -20.05 4.33 2.11
C LEU A 220 -19.51 5.42 3.05
N SER A 221 -20.29 6.49 3.31
CA SER A 221 -19.89 7.65 4.12
C SER A 221 -20.32 7.57 5.59
N GLN A 222 -21.25 6.69 5.98
CA GLN A 222 -21.81 6.62 7.34
C GLN A 222 -20.83 6.13 8.43
N GLY A 223 -19.56 5.95 8.11
CA GLY A 223 -18.49 5.63 9.08
C GLY A 223 -17.85 6.84 9.77
N ALA A 224 -18.09 8.07 9.32
CA ALA A 224 -17.32 9.26 9.75
C ALA A 224 -18.04 10.19 10.73
N SER A 225 -19.35 10.01 11.03
CA SER A 225 -20.10 10.93 11.87
C SER A 225 -20.66 10.24 13.13
N ALA A 226 -19.82 10.10 14.14
CA ALA A 226 -20.25 9.95 15.53
C ALA A 226 -19.09 10.29 16.48
N ARG A 227 -18.68 11.55 16.52
CA ARG A 227 -18.08 12.19 17.71
C ARG A 227 -18.37 13.69 17.64
N GLY A 228 -19.44 14.06 18.23
CA GLY A 228 -19.82 15.40 18.60
C GLY A 228 -20.88 15.27 19.67
N HIS A 229 -20.48 15.17 20.90
CA HIS A 229 -21.01 15.78 22.12
C HIS A 229 -20.21 15.27 23.28
#